data_1992b0dfcd675147ad747dad5304391d
#
_entry.id   1992b0dfcd675147ad747dad5304391d
#
_cell.length_a   1.000
_cell.length_b   1.000
_cell.length_c   1.000
_cell.angle_alpha   90.00
_cell.angle_beta   90.00
_cell.angle_gamma   90.00
#
_symmetry.space_group_name_H-M   'P 1'
#
loop_
_entity.id
_entity.type
_entity.pdbx_description
1 polymer ?
#
loop_
_entity_poly.entity_id
_entity_poly.type
_entity_poly.pdbx_seq_one_letter_code
_entity_poly.pdbx_strand_id
1 'polypeptide(L)'
;IGGTLSVTGAISGTSTLTARRSINTDFNAAGAKTQTLTAAESGTLFLINGAAANIVNLPALATGNVGVTYEFQLTVAVGGSVTTTFVLPGSAVSNFQGMLSLVAGTAANAVSDVAGDTLTLPNSTVANARISMTCVADDGTNSTWMATALSTPIATIN
;
A
#
# COMPACT_ATOMS: atom_id res chain seq x y z
N ILE A 1 24.60 7.96 21.86
CA ILE A 1 24.95 8.62 20.60
C ILE A 1 23.92 8.14 19.58
N GLY A 2 22.95 8.97 19.22
CA GLY A 2 22.01 8.74 18.15
C GLY A 2 22.54 9.39 16.87
N GLY A 3 22.97 8.62 15.91
CA GLY A 3 23.40 9.09 14.60
C GLY A 3 22.86 8.20 13.51
N THR A 4 22.60 8.77 12.34
CA THR A 4 22.20 8.01 11.15
C THR A 4 23.48 7.50 10.48
N LEU A 5 23.59 6.18 10.29
CA LEU A 5 24.61 5.59 9.45
C LEU A 5 24.10 5.60 8.01
N SER A 6 24.75 6.36 7.14
CA SER A 6 24.50 6.32 5.70
C SER A 6 25.57 5.46 5.03
N VAL A 7 25.16 4.37 4.36
CA VAL A 7 26.07 3.49 3.62
C VAL A 7 25.68 3.53 2.15
N THR A 8 26.60 3.98 1.29
CA THR A 8 26.38 4.09 -0.16
C THR A 8 26.80 2.84 -0.94
N GLY A 9 27.13 1.76 -0.25
CA GLY A 9 27.57 0.49 -0.83
C GLY A 9 26.99 -0.72 -0.11
N ALA A 10 27.33 -1.92 -0.56
CA ALA A 10 26.92 -3.14 0.10
C ALA A 10 27.49 -3.22 1.52
N ILE A 11 26.65 -3.53 2.49
CA ILE A 11 27.07 -3.87 3.85
C ILE A 11 27.41 -5.36 3.85
N SER A 12 28.70 -5.69 3.96
CA SER A 12 29.16 -7.07 4.15
C SER A 12 29.81 -7.21 5.51
N GLY A 13 29.47 -8.26 6.23
CA GLY A 13 30.03 -8.54 7.54
C GLY A 13 29.56 -9.89 8.07
N THR A 14 30.29 -10.42 9.07
CA THR A 14 29.90 -11.64 9.77
C THR A 14 28.89 -11.42 10.89
N SER A 15 28.47 -10.17 11.10
CA SER A 15 27.50 -9.79 12.12
C SER A 15 26.09 -9.72 11.54
N THR A 16 25.11 -10.13 12.34
CA THR A 16 23.71 -10.03 11.98
C THR A 16 23.25 -8.56 12.06
N LEU A 17 22.74 -8.00 10.97
CA LEU A 17 22.05 -6.73 10.99
C LEU A 17 20.61 -6.96 11.49
N THR A 18 20.32 -6.54 12.71
CA THR A 18 18.97 -6.60 13.25
C THR A 18 18.25 -5.29 12.94
N ALA A 19 17.52 -5.28 11.83
CA ALA A 19 16.63 -4.18 11.48
C ALA A 19 15.19 -4.54 11.89
N ARG A 20 14.53 -3.64 12.63
CA ARG A 20 13.08 -3.75 12.87
C ARG A 20 12.36 -3.08 11.72
N ARG A 21 11.25 -3.68 11.31
CA ARG A 21 10.35 -3.06 10.35
C ARG A 21 9.77 -1.77 10.92
N SER A 22 9.73 -0.72 10.13
CA SER A 22 9.01 0.50 10.49
C SER A 22 7.50 0.23 10.54
N ILE A 23 6.84 0.74 11.58
CA ILE A 23 5.38 0.71 11.69
C ILE A 23 4.90 2.15 11.76
N ASN A 24 4.00 2.52 10.84
CA ASN A 24 3.36 3.82 10.81
C ASN A 24 1.91 3.69 11.28
N THR A 25 1.50 4.51 12.22
CA THR A 25 0.16 4.51 12.81
C THR A 25 -0.67 5.74 12.44
N ASP A 26 -0.21 6.54 11.50
CA ASP A 26 -0.86 7.80 11.15
C ASP A 26 -2.30 7.62 10.64
N PHE A 27 -2.56 6.54 9.91
CA PHE A 27 -3.90 6.19 9.44
C PHE A 27 -4.73 5.45 10.50
N ASN A 28 -4.16 5.15 11.67
CA ASN A 28 -4.86 4.40 12.72
C ASN A 28 -5.66 5.30 13.67
N ALA A 29 -5.63 6.61 13.46
CA ALA A 29 -6.43 7.56 14.24
C ALA A 29 -7.92 7.51 13.86
N ALA A 30 -8.78 7.89 14.79
CA ALA A 30 -10.19 8.12 14.49
C ALA A 30 -10.33 9.41 13.65
N GLY A 31 -10.93 9.30 12.47
CA GLY A 31 -11.16 10.40 11.55
C GLY A 31 -10.55 10.16 10.17
N ALA A 32 -11.17 10.75 9.16
CA ALA A 32 -10.72 10.66 7.78
C ALA A 32 -9.31 11.24 7.61
N LYS A 33 -8.45 10.54 6.90
CA LYS A 33 -7.09 11.00 6.63
C LYS A 33 -6.73 10.84 5.16
N THR A 34 -6.11 11.86 4.61
CA THR A 34 -5.45 11.81 3.30
C THR A 34 -3.96 12.04 3.50
N GLN A 35 -3.15 11.14 2.98
CA GLN A 35 -1.69 11.25 3.06
C GLN A 35 -1.04 10.75 1.77
N THR A 36 0.00 11.45 1.34
CA THR A 36 0.86 10.99 0.24
C THR A 36 2.09 10.32 0.84
N LEU A 37 2.35 9.09 0.43
CA LEU A 37 3.53 8.33 0.82
C LEU A 37 4.75 8.77 0.00
N THR A 38 5.91 8.46 0.51
CA THR A 38 7.18 8.76 -0.14
C THR A 38 8.00 7.48 -0.33
N ALA A 39 8.89 7.44 -1.31
CA ALA A 39 9.78 6.30 -1.52
C ALA A 39 10.67 6.00 -0.30
N ALA A 40 10.96 7.00 0.54
CA ALA A 40 11.72 6.83 1.78
C ALA A 40 11.00 5.98 2.83
N GLU A 41 9.67 5.84 2.73
CA GLU A 41 8.85 5.01 3.61
C GLU A 41 8.75 3.55 3.12
N SER A 42 9.52 3.19 2.09
CA SER A 42 9.55 1.81 1.57
C SER A 42 9.85 0.79 2.67
N GLY A 43 9.16 -0.34 2.63
CA GLY A 43 9.26 -1.40 3.65
C GLY A 43 8.43 -1.16 4.92
N THR A 44 7.73 -0.03 5.02
CA THR A 44 6.89 0.28 6.19
C THR A 44 5.58 -0.51 6.19
N LEU A 45 5.16 -0.94 7.38
CA LEU A 45 3.81 -1.42 7.65
C LEU A 45 2.95 -0.25 8.15
N PHE A 46 1.90 0.09 7.44
CA PHE A 46 0.91 1.08 7.82
C PHE A 46 -0.29 0.41 8.48
N LEU A 47 -0.62 0.85 9.69
CA LEU A 47 -1.85 0.44 10.36
C LEU A 47 -2.98 1.41 10.00
N ILE A 48 -4.11 0.89 9.56
CA ILE A 48 -5.24 1.69 9.07
C ILE A 48 -6.49 1.41 9.92
N ASN A 49 -7.11 2.47 10.42
CA ASN A 49 -8.43 2.40 11.01
C ASN A 49 -9.49 2.42 9.91
N GLY A 50 -10.09 1.27 9.62
CA GLY A 50 -11.11 1.13 8.58
C GLY A 50 -12.44 1.84 8.89
N ALA A 51 -12.66 2.26 10.14
CA ALA A 51 -13.87 3.05 10.49
C ALA A 51 -13.80 4.50 9.99
N ALA A 52 -12.68 4.94 9.42
CA ALA A 52 -12.50 6.26 8.84
C ALA A 52 -12.31 6.19 7.32
N ALA A 53 -12.77 7.21 6.60
CA ALA A 53 -12.54 7.34 5.16
C ALA A 53 -11.07 7.76 4.92
N ASN A 54 -10.21 6.80 4.57
CA ASN A 54 -8.80 7.06 4.35
C ASN A 54 -8.47 7.10 2.86
N ILE A 55 -7.64 8.05 2.47
CA ILE A 55 -7.07 8.15 1.12
C ILE A 55 -5.55 8.08 1.25
N VAL A 56 -4.97 7.04 0.69
CA VAL A 56 -3.54 6.81 0.64
C VAL A 56 -3.06 7.09 -0.78
N ASN A 57 -2.41 8.23 -1.00
CA ASN A 57 -1.78 8.51 -2.28
C ASN A 57 -0.40 7.86 -2.31
N LEU A 58 -0.10 7.09 -3.35
CA LEU A 58 1.22 6.54 -3.57
C LEU A 58 2.22 7.63 -3.99
N PRO A 59 3.54 7.37 -3.95
CA PRO A 59 4.54 8.38 -4.27
C PRO A 59 4.35 9.01 -5.65
N ALA A 60 4.70 10.28 -5.76
CA ALA A 60 4.78 10.95 -7.06
C ALA A 60 5.68 10.16 -8.03
N LEU A 61 5.34 10.20 -9.32
CA LEU A 61 6.07 9.49 -10.37
C LEU A 61 7.56 9.84 -10.36
N ALA A 62 8.40 8.84 -10.31
CA ALA A 62 9.86 8.99 -10.37
C ALA A 62 10.51 7.64 -10.72
N THR A 63 11.46 7.63 -11.63
CA THR A 63 12.17 6.39 -12.04
C THR A 63 12.83 5.65 -10.87
N GLY A 64 13.11 6.33 -9.76
CA GLY A 64 13.64 5.74 -8.53
C GLY A 64 12.63 4.98 -7.67
N ASN A 65 11.34 4.95 -8.04
CA ASN A 65 10.32 4.25 -7.27
C ASN A 65 10.30 2.73 -7.52
N VAL A 66 10.93 2.25 -8.58
CA VAL A 66 10.98 0.79 -8.86
C VAL A 66 11.59 0.06 -7.69
N GLY A 67 10.87 -0.95 -7.16
CA GLY A 67 11.25 -1.70 -5.96
C GLY A 67 10.74 -1.12 -4.64
N VAL A 68 10.12 0.05 -4.63
CA VAL A 68 9.43 0.59 -3.44
C VAL A 68 8.28 -0.33 -3.06
N THR A 69 8.18 -0.65 -1.77
CA THR A 69 7.16 -1.56 -1.24
C THR A 69 6.47 -0.97 -0.04
N TYR A 70 5.17 -1.21 0.07
CA TYR A 70 4.38 -0.88 1.25
C TYR A 70 3.52 -2.06 1.66
N GLU A 71 3.26 -2.16 2.95
CA GLU A 71 2.24 -3.06 3.46
C GLU A 71 1.26 -2.30 4.34
N PHE A 72 0.01 -2.70 4.26
CA PHE A 72 -1.09 -2.11 5.02
C PHE A 72 -1.84 -3.20 5.75
N GLN A 73 -2.30 -2.89 6.95
CA GLN A 73 -3.16 -3.76 7.74
C GLN A 73 -4.30 -2.95 8.35
N LEU A 74 -5.53 -3.38 8.12
CA LEU A 74 -6.69 -2.82 8.82
C LEU A 74 -6.66 -3.27 10.28
N THR A 75 -6.72 -2.33 11.21
CA THR A 75 -6.86 -2.59 12.65
C THR A 75 -8.31 -2.69 13.07
N VAL A 76 -9.18 -2.01 12.34
CA VAL A 76 -10.64 -2.00 12.51
C VAL A 76 -11.28 -2.27 11.16
N ALA A 77 -12.41 -2.97 11.13
CA ALA A 77 -13.17 -3.21 9.92
C ALA A 77 -13.63 -1.89 9.27
N VAL A 78 -13.73 -1.88 7.94
CA VAL A 78 -14.34 -0.76 7.21
C VAL A 78 -15.83 -0.77 7.49
N GLY A 79 -16.34 0.27 8.11
CA GLY A 79 -17.71 0.35 8.59
C GLY A 79 -18.55 1.40 7.87
N GLY A 80 -19.87 1.18 7.89
CA GLY A 80 -20.83 2.18 7.40
C GLY A 80 -20.69 2.50 5.92
N SER A 81 -20.64 3.80 5.61
CA SER A 81 -20.53 4.31 4.23
C SER A 81 -19.11 4.78 3.89
N VAL A 82 -18.09 4.35 4.64
CA VAL A 82 -16.71 4.75 4.40
C VAL A 82 -15.95 3.73 3.57
N THR A 83 -14.88 4.16 2.93
CA THR A 83 -13.95 3.32 2.18
C THR A 83 -12.52 3.71 2.54
N THR A 84 -11.59 2.78 2.34
CA THR A 84 -10.16 3.10 2.28
C THR A 84 -9.70 2.96 0.84
N THR A 85 -9.13 4.02 0.30
CA THR A 85 -8.77 4.12 -1.11
C THR A 85 -7.27 4.37 -1.24
N PHE A 86 -6.62 3.62 -2.12
CA PHE A 86 -5.24 3.82 -2.54
C PHE A 86 -5.25 4.39 -3.95
N VAL A 87 -4.51 5.47 -4.16
CA VAL A 87 -4.54 6.23 -5.42
C VAL A 87 -3.13 6.33 -5.98
N LEU A 88 -2.98 6.01 -7.26
CA LEU A 88 -1.75 6.24 -8.00
C LEU A 88 -1.64 7.70 -8.46
N PRO A 89 -0.45 8.26 -8.49
CA PRO A 89 -0.23 9.56 -9.10
C PRO A 89 -0.32 9.47 -10.62
N GLY A 90 -0.80 10.51 -11.26
CA GLY A 90 -0.90 10.57 -12.72
C GLY A 90 -2.06 9.74 -13.25
N SER A 91 -3.12 10.39 -13.67
CA SER A 91 -4.30 9.74 -14.25
C SER A 91 -3.98 9.09 -15.60
N ALA A 92 -4.75 8.11 -15.99
CA ALA A 92 -4.89 7.51 -17.32
C ALA A 92 -3.83 6.48 -17.77
N VAL A 93 -2.65 6.41 -17.17
CA VAL A 93 -1.59 5.50 -17.63
C VAL A 93 -0.83 4.81 -16.49
N SER A 94 -1.02 5.25 -15.23
CA SER A 94 -0.60 4.48 -14.05
C SER A 94 -1.65 3.44 -13.73
N ASN A 95 -1.23 2.23 -13.37
CA ASN A 95 -2.18 1.16 -13.09
C ASN A 95 -1.76 0.28 -11.92
N PHE A 96 -2.75 -0.21 -11.18
CA PHE A 96 -2.61 -1.33 -10.28
C PHE A 96 -2.77 -2.65 -11.06
N GLN A 97 -1.91 -3.61 -10.77
CA GLN A 97 -2.02 -4.98 -11.23
C GLN A 97 -1.92 -5.91 -10.01
N GLY A 98 -2.50 -7.09 -10.08
CA GLY A 98 -2.26 -8.08 -9.04
C GLY A 98 -3.43 -8.97 -8.69
N MET A 99 -3.31 -9.64 -7.57
CA MET A 99 -4.27 -10.63 -7.09
C MET A 99 -5.02 -10.07 -5.87
N LEU A 100 -6.33 -9.99 -5.98
CA LEU A 100 -7.21 -9.65 -4.88
C LEU A 100 -7.94 -10.95 -4.46
N SER A 101 -7.80 -11.34 -3.20
CA SER A 101 -8.34 -12.60 -2.70
C SER A 101 -9.24 -12.39 -1.48
N LEU A 102 -10.27 -13.22 -1.38
CA LEU A 102 -11.10 -13.31 -0.17
C LEU A 102 -10.37 -14.11 0.91
N VAL A 103 -10.48 -13.64 2.15
CA VAL A 103 -10.00 -14.39 3.32
C VAL A 103 -10.86 -15.62 3.59
N ALA A 104 -12.14 -15.57 3.20
CA ALA A 104 -13.06 -16.71 3.28
C ALA A 104 -14.00 -16.69 2.08
N GLY A 105 -14.10 -17.79 1.36
CA GLY A 105 -14.98 -17.94 0.21
C GLY A 105 -14.25 -18.15 -1.11
N THR A 106 -14.94 -17.87 -2.21
CA THR A 106 -14.41 -18.08 -3.56
C THR A 106 -13.33 -17.04 -3.86
N ALA A 107 -12.14 -17.50 -4.18
CA ALA A 107 -11.07 -16.62 -4.65
C ALA A 107 -11.51 -15.97 -5.96
N ALA A 108 -11.44 -14.65 -6.02
CA ALA A 108 -11.59 -13.92 -7.26
C ALA A 108 -10.25 -13.27 -7.60
N ASN A 109 -9.78 -13.55 -8.79
CA ASN A 109 -8.61 -12.87 -9.36
C ASN A 109 -9.14 -11.62 -10.08
N ALA A 110 -8.89 -10.45 -9.52
CA ALA A 110 -9.04 -9.23 -10.29
C ALA A 110 -7.70 -8.96 -10.98
N VAL A 111 -7.73 -8.95 -12.28
CA VAL A 111 -6.61 -8.47 -13.09
C VAL A 111 -6.95 -7.02 -13.43
N SER A 112 -6.02 -6.13 -13.18
CA SER A 112 -6.19 -4.73 -13.50
C SER A 112 -6.51 -4.53 -14.97
N ASP A 113 -7.44 -3.68 -15.20
CA ASP A 113 -7.63 -2.97 -16.44
C ASP A 113 -6.56 -1.85 -16.59
N VAL A 114 -6.34 -1.43 -17.82
CA VAL A 114 -5.31 -0.46 -18.23
C VAL A 114 -5.53 0.96 -17.65
N ALA A 115 -6.68 1.20 -17.02
CA ALA A 115 -7.10 2.48 -16.46
C ALA A 115 -7.28 2.46 -14.93
N GLY A 116 -6.88 1.39 -14.25
CA GLY A 116 -7.08 1.21 -12.81
C GLY A 116 -6.06 1.94 -11.96
N ASP A 117 -6.23 3.22 -11.74
CA ASP A 117 -5.37 4.05 -10.89
C ASP A 117 -5.79 4.05 -9.40
N THR A 118 -6.87 3.38 -9.09
CA THR A 118 -7.46 3.37 -7.74
C THR A 118 -7.77 1.96 -7.27
N LEU A 119 -7.23 1.60 -6.10
CA LEU A 119 -7.60 0.38 -5.38
C LEU A 119 -8.45 0.75 -4.18
N THR A 120 -9.64 0.18 -4.07
CA THR A 120 -10.59 0.49 -3.01
C THR A 120 -10.89 -0.73 -2.15
N LEU A 121 -10.75 -0.56 -0.83
CA LEU A 121 -11.34 -1.47 0.15
C LEU A 121 -12.76 -1.00 0.44
N PRO A 122 -13.78 -1.77 0.05
CA PRO A 122 -15.16 -1.36 0.21
C PRO A 122 -15.61 -1.42 1.68
N ASN A 123 -16.77 -0.87 1.96
CA ASN A 123 -17.44 -1.07 3.25
C ASN A 123 -17.60 -2.56 3.54
N SER A 124 -17.62 -2.91 4.81
CA SER A 124 -17.64 -4.30 5.33
C SER A 124 -16.34 -5.10 5.14
N THR A 125 -15.25 -4.49 4.63
CA THR A 125 -13.94 -5.14 4.68
C THR A 125 -13.57 -5.40 6.15
N VAL A 126 -13.27 -6.65 6.47
CA VAL A 126 -13.03 -7.07 7.86
C VAL A 126 -11.71 -6.53 8.42
N ALA A 127 -11.63 -6.42 9.74
CA ALA A 127 -10.35 -6.17 10.40
C ALA A 127 -9.31 -7.25 10.04
N ASN A 128 -8.04 -6.88 10.12
CA ASN A 128 -6.89 -7.70 9.73
C ASN A 128 -6.77 -7.98 8.22
N ALA A 129 -7.60 -7.37 7.36
CA ALA A 129 -7.33 -7.36 5.93
C ALA A 129 -5.93 -6.78 5.69
N ARG A 130 -5.20 -7.40 4.77
CA ARG A 130 -3.82 -7.03 4.44
C ARG A 130 -3.70 -6.71 2.96
N ILE A 131 -2.91 -5.70 2.68
CA ILE A 131 -2.55 -5.30 1.32
C ILE A 131 -1.04 -5.16 1.27
N SER A 132 -0.42 -5.75 0.26
CA SER A 132 0.98 -5.54 -0.08
C SER A 132 1.05 -4.89 -1.46
N MET A 133 1.87 -3.88 -1.61
CA MET A 133 2.05 -3.16 -2.88
C MET A 133 3.53 -3.04 -3.19
N THR A 134 3.89 -3.22 -4.46
CA THR A 134 5.27 -3.07 -4.95
C THR A 134 5.25 -2.31 -6.27
N CYS A 135 6.02 -1.26 -6.39
CA CYS A 135 6.26 -0.58 -7.66
C CYS A 135 7.16 -1.48 -8.54
N VAL A 136 6.63 -1.93 -9.66
CA VAL A 136 7.36 -2.81 -10.59
C VAL A 136 7.84 -2.09 -11.85
N ALA A 137 7.23 -0.94 -12.16
CA ALA A 137 7.68 -0.06 -13.23
C ALA A 137 7.33 1.39 -12.87
N ASP A 138 8.22 2.31 -13.16
CA ASP A 138 7.99 3.76 -13.09
C ASP A 138 9.00 4.44 -14.01
N ASP A 139 8.51 5.11 -15.05
CA ASP A 139 9.32 5.83 -16.05
C ASP A 139 9.36 7.34 -15.81
N GLY A 140 8.75 7.79 -14.70
CA GLY A 140 8.59 9.21 -14.36
C GLY A 140 7.35 9.86 -14.98
N THR A 141 6.64 9.13 -15.85
CA THR A 141 5.37 9.56 -16.47
C THR A 141 4.24 8.61 -16.12
N ASN A 142 4.54 7.32 -16.06
CA ASN A 142 3.61 6.24 -15.77
C ASN A 142 4.20 5.32 -14.73
N SER A 143 3.36 4.71 -13.90
CA SER A 143 3.80 3.68 -12.96
C SER A 143 2.89 2.45 -12.99
N THR A 144 3.48 1.29 -12.70
CA THR A 144 2.75 0.05 -12.48
C THR A 144 3.05 -0.47 -11.08
N TRP A 145 2.01 -0.71 -10.32
CA TRP A 145 2.10 -1.24 -8.97
C TRP A 145 1.42 -2.60 -8.87
N MET A 146 2.19 -3.59 -8.47
CA MET A 146 1.63 -4.91 -8.13
C MET A 146 0.99 -4.83 -6.75
N ALA A 147 -0.30 -5.14 -6.69
CA ALA A 147 -1.05 -5.17 -5.44
C ALA A 147 -1.52 -6.60 -5.14
N THR A 148 -1.31 -7.06 -3.91
CA THR A 148 -1.90 -8.28 -3.39
C THR A 148 -2.73 -7.91 -2.18
N ALA A 149 -4.02 -8.21 -2.22
CA ALA A 149 -4.92 -7.94 -1.11
C ALA A 149 -5.61 -9.22 -0.63
N LEU A 150 -5.62 -9.39 0.69
CA LEU A 150 -6.40 -10.39 1.40
C LEU A 150 -7.50 -9.65 2.16
N SER A 151 -8.71 -9.68 1.67
CA SER A 151 -9.84 -8.96 2.26
C SER A 151 -11.16 -9.69 2.08
N THR A 152 -12.14 -9.36 2.93
CA THR A 152 -13.54 -9.76 2.77
C THR A 152 -14.40 -8.52 3.07
N PRO A 153 -15.26 -8.04 2.17
CA PRO A 153 -15.35 -8.46 0.76
C PRO A 153 -14.10 -8.13 -0.05
N ILE A 154 -14.08 -8.56 -1.31
CA ILE A 154 -12.95 -8.33 -2.22
C ILE A 154 -12.74 -6.83 -2.43
N ALA A 155 -11.47 -6.39 -2.35
CA ALA A 155 -11.08 -5.07 -2.83
C ALA A 155 -11.32 -4.95 -4.34
N THR A 156 -11.54 -3.76 -4.84
CA THR A 156 -11.75 -3.48 -6.26
C THR A 156 -10.66 -2.56 -6.79
N ILE A 157 -10.26 -2.79 -8.03
CA ILE A 157 -9.41 -1.89 -8.81
C ILE A 157 -10.31 -1.22 -9.85
N ASN A 158 -10.26 0.11 -9.90
CA ASN A 158 -10.99 0.95 -10.84
C ASN A 158 -10.03 1.87 -11.58
#